data_b27c84de0a54f831907e38d6d621f5c8
#
_entry.id   b27c84de0a54f831907e38d6d621f5c8
#
_cell.length_a   1.000
_cell.length_b   1.000
_cell.length_c   1.000
_cell.angle_alpha   90.00
_cell.angle_beta   90.00
_cell.angle_gamma   90.00
#
_symmetry.space_group_name_H-M   'P 1'
#
loop_
_entity.id
_entity.type
_entity.pdbx_description
1 polymer ?
#
loop_
_entity_poly.entity_id
_entity_poly.type
_entity_poly.pdbx_seq_one_letter_code
_entity_poly.pdbx_strand_id
1 'polypeptide(L)'
;MAKLKSLLKIEGTLDGMTFYKGPDGSYLVKTKSGVSKNRIANDPAFIRTRENGQEFGHVATSGKWFRRAIATLLFDVKDRYKSSRLTQVLAKVKNLDTTSVRGERKVNIGLQTTEGKELLKFFDFNKNAKLNSILRTNYSLDTTTSEVQIPEFNPLQHLGVPQGATHVEISAAHLKFNFEDGIGDVVVSNVENLQIENIETSLVFTFPNTPGGTGNDYFFLKVAFFQTINATQYPLNNGVYNAVQLIEIV
;
A
#
# COMPACT_ATOMS: atom_id res chain seq x y z
N MET A 1 7.96 34.85 -17.24
CA MET A 1 7.73 35.12 -15.79
C MET A 1 8.46 36.38 -15.44
N ALA A 2 7.81 37.32 -14.72
CA ALA A 2 8.44 38.57 -14.30
C ALA A 2 9.00 38.40 -12.88
N LYS A 3 10.14 39.07 -12.60
CA LYS A 3 10.73 39.10 -11.26
C LYS A 3 10.13 40.27 -10.47
N LEU A 4 9.74 40.01 -9.22
CA LEU A 4 9.27 41.04 -8.31
C LEU A 4 10.47 41.73 -7.65
N LYS A 5 10.71 42.97 -8.03
CA LYS A 5 11.70 43.88 -7.40
C LYS A 5 10.95 44.83 -6.48
N SER A 6 10.51 44.40 -5.32
CA SER A 6 9.76 45.19 -4.35
C SER A 6 10.33 45.01 -2.96
N LEU A 7 10.20 46.04 -2.12
CA LEU A 7 10.51 45.97 -0.69
C LEU A 7 9.56 44.98 0.05
N LEU A 8 8.33 44.85 -0.43
CA LEU A 8 7.37 43.92 0.11
C LEU A 8 7.50 42.55 -0.59
N LYS A 9 7.75 41.52 0.19
CA LYS A 9 7.82 40.13 -0.25
C LYS A 9 6.45 39.48 -0.09
N ILE A 10 5.67 39.45 -1.18
CA ILE A 10 4.30 38.91 -1.18
C ILE A 10 4.34 37.48 -1.71
N GLU A 11 3.63 36.57 -1.09
CA GLU A 11 3.36 35.21 -1.59
C GLU A 11 1.84 34.98 -1.58
N GLY A 12 1.31 34.43 -2.68
CA GLY A 12 -0.13 34.19 -2.84
C GLY A 12 -0.70 34.71 -4.15
N THR A 13 -2.01 34.71 -4.27
CA THR A 13 -2.71 35.20 -5.47
C THR A 13 -3.51 36.45 -5.13
N LEU A 14 -3.25 37.55 -5.85
CA LEU A 14 -3.94 38.83 -5.72
C LEU A 14 -4.31 39.32 -7.14
N ASP A 15 -5.52 39.75 -7.33
CA ASP A 15 -6.04 40.38 -8.57
C ASP A 15 -5.62 39.65 -9.86
N GLY A 16 -5.74 38.32 -9.87
CA GLY A 16 -5.38 37.54 -11.04
C GLY A 16 -3.87 37.33 -11.28
N MET A 17 -3.01 37.81 -10.36
CA MET A 17 -1.58 37.55 -10.36
C MET A 17 -1.21 36.62 -9.20
N THR A 18 -0.31 35.67 -9.48
CA THR A 18 0.26 34.78 -8.45
C THR A 18 1.71 35.15 -8.21
N PHE A 19 2.01 35.45 -6.95
CA PHE A 19 3.34 35.77 -6.41
C PHE A 19 3.89 34.52 -5.72
N TYR A 20 5.11 34.12 -6.03
CA TYR A 20 5.71 32.93 -5.44
C TYR A 20 7.23 33.01 -5.41
N LYS A 21 7.85 32.27 -4.52
CA LYS A 21 9.30 32.16 -4.40
C LYS A 21 9.82 31.07 -5.33
N GLY A 22 10.73 31.42 -6.21
CA GLY A 22 11.40 30.49 -7.11
C GLY A 22 12.42 29.58 -6.39
N PRO A 23 12.90 28.52 -7.05
CA PRO A 23 13.91 27.62 -6.49
C PRO A 23 15.25 28.33 -6.16
N ASP A 24 15.56 29.40 -6.86
CA ASP A 24 16.73 30.28 -6.66
C ASP A 24 16.53 31.33 -5.55
N GLY A 25 15.39 31.28 -4.85
CA GLY A 25 15.04 32.24 -3.83
C GLY A 25 14.50 33.56 -4.35
N SER A 26 14.44 33.80 -5.67
CA SER A 26 13.86 35.00 -6.24
C SER A 26 12.34 35.02 -6.12
N TYR A 27 11.78 36.24 -5.93
CA TYR A 27 10.33 36.42 -5.95
C TYR A 27 9.85 36.62 -7.40
N LEU A 28 8.91 35.80 -7.80
CA LEU A 28 8.40 35.77 -9.16
C LEU A 28 6.90 36.11 -9.16
N VAL A 29 6.45 36.71 -10.26
CA VAL A 29 5.05 36.98 -10.50
C VAL A 29 4.65 36.41 -11.86
N LYS A 30 3.47 35.78 -11.89
CA LYS A 30 2.84 35.32 -13.13
C LYS A 30 1.37 35.67 -13.12
N THR A 31 0.77 35.84 -14.28
CA THR A 31 -0.69 35.91 -14.41
C THR A 31 -1.27 34.58 -13.92
N LYS A 32 -2.36 34.63 -13.18
CA LYS A 32 -3.12 33.44 -12.80
C LYS A 32 -3.51 32.71 -14.07
N SER A 33 -2.78 31.64 -14.36
CA SER A 33 -3.08 30.76 -15.49
C SER A 33 -3.91 29.58 -15.02
N GLY A 34 -4.74 29.07 -15.87
CA GLY A 34 -5.53 27.87 -15.61
C GLY A 34 -6.99 28.06 -15.97
N VAL A 35 -7.68 26.95 -16.08
CA VAL A 35 -9.11 26.93 -16.39
C VAL A 35 -9.89 27.12 -15.09
N SER A 36 -10.95 27.92 -15.11
CA SER A 36 -11.79 28.12 -13.94
C SER A 36 -12.49 26.80 -13.55
N LYS A 37 -12.73 26.65 -12.24
CA LYS A 37 -13.47 25.48 -11.71
C LYS A 37 -14.82 25.31 -12.37
N ASN A 38 -15.53 26.43 -12.61
CA ASN A 38 -16.82 26.42 -13.28
C ASN A 38 -16.74 25.91 -14.73
N ARG A 39 -15.70 26.30 -15.46
CA ARG A 39 -15.47 25.82 -16.82
C ARG A 39 -15.15 24.33 -16.85
N ILE A 40 -14.29 23.84 -15.92
CA ILE A 40 -14.04 22.40 -15.81
C ILE A 40 -15.33 21.63 -15.49
N ALA A 41 -16.19 22.17 -14.64
CA ALA A 41 -17.42 21.53 -14.23
C ALA A 41 -18.47 21.45 -15.34
N ASN A 42 -18.61 22.48 -16.18
CA ASN A 42 -19.78 22.67 -17.07
C ASN A 42 -19.45 22.63 -18.57
N ASP A 43 -18.21 22.94 -18.97
CA ASP A 43 -17.83 22.99 -20.38
C ASP A 43 -17.69 21.55 -20.96
N PRO A 44 -18.36 21.21 -22.07
CA PRO A 44 -18.26 19.90 -22.73
C PRO A 44 -16.82 19.50 -23.09
N ALA A 45 -15.93 20.45 -23.37
CA ALA A 45 -14.52 20.17 -23.67
C ALA A 45 -13.77 19.48 -22.50
N PHE A 46 -14.28 19.57 -21.26
CA PHE A 46 -13.69 18.98 -20.07
C PHE A 46 -14.37 17.68 -19.60
N ILE A 47 -15.24 17.07 -20.40
CA ILE A 47 -15.92 15.81 -20.03
C ILE A 47 -14.90 14.73 -19.67
N ARG A 48 -13.82 14.57 -20.46
CA ARG A 48 -12.77 13.58 -20.20
C ARG A 48 -11.98 13.88 -18.93
N THR A 49 -11.80 15.15 -18.58
CA THR A 49 -11.14 15.56 -17.33
C THR A 49 -11.98 15.19 -16.11
N ARG A 50 -13.31 15.37 -16.20
CA ARG A 50 -14.25 14.99 -15.15
C ARG A 50 -14.29 13.47 -14.95
N GLU A 51 -14.44 12.71 -16.04
CA GLU A 51 -14.43 11.24 -16.02
C GLU A 51 -13.16 10.70 -15.36
N ASN A 52 -11.99 11.18 -15.80
CA ASN A 52 -10.71 10.77 -15.21
C ASN A 52 -10.61 11.17 -13.72
N GLY A 53 -11.12 12.35 -13.36
CA GLY A 53 -11.15 12.82 -11.97
C GLY A 53 -12.05 11.96 -11.07
N GLN A 54 -13.20 11.54 -11.56
CA GLN A 54 -14.13 10.66 -10.85
C GLN A 54 -13.50 9.27 -10.60
N GLU A 55 -12.97 8.66 -11.66
CA GLU A 55 -12.30 7.37 -11.54
C GLU A 55 -11.07 7.42 -10.63
N PHE A 56 -10.26 8.49 -10.69
CA PHE A 56 -9.12 8.68 -9.82
C PHE A 56 -9.55 8.83 -8.34
N GLY A 57 -10.63 9.58 -8.10
CA GLY A 57 -11.21 9.74 -6.77
C GLY A 57 -11.70 8.41 -6.20
N HIS A 58 -12.38 7.60 -7.00
CA HIS A 58 -12.81 6.24 -6.63
C HIS A 58 -11.62 5.36 -6.27
N VAL A 59 -10.61 5.27 -7.11
CA VAL A 59 -9.41 4.44 -6.88
C VAL A 59 -8.64 4.89 -5.64
N ALA A 60 -8.49 6.19 -5.42
CA ALA A 60 -7.81 6.73 -4.24
C ALA A 60 -8.56 6.38 -2.94
N THR A 61 -9.90 6.46 -2.97
CA THR A 61 -10.78 6.09 -1.87
C THR A 61 -10.71 4.58 -1.59
N SER A 62 -10.80 3.75 -2.61
CA SER A 62 -10.65 2.29 -2.52
C SER A 62 -9.30 1.91 -1.90
N GLY A 63 -8.21 2.51 -2.35
CA GLY A 63 -6.89 2.29 -1.77
C GLY A 63 -6.75 2.78 -0.32
N LYS A 64 -7.48 3.84 0.07
CA LYS A 64 -7.54 4.30 1.46
C LYS A 64 -8.27 3.29 2.34
N TRP A 65 -9.42 2.77 1.89
CA TRP A 65 -10.20 1.79 2.63
C TRP A 65 -9.42 0.50 2.84
N PHE A 66 -8.83 -0.04 1.77
CA PHE A 66 -8.02 -1.25 1.83
C PHE A 66 -6.85 -1.14 2.84
N ARG A 67 -6.09 -0.03 2.80
CA ARG A 67 -5.02 0.20 3.78
C ARG A 67 -5.54 0.37 5.22
N ARG A 68 -6.76 0.89 5.41
CA ARG A 68 -7.37 0.99 6.73
C ARG A 68 -7.78 -0.37 7.27
N ALA A 69 -8.31 -1.25 6.42
CA ALA A 69 -8.67 -2.61 6.80
C ALA A 69 -7.47 -3.41 7.34
N ILE A 70 -6.26 -3.15 6.82
CA ILE A 70 -5.01 -3.79 7.28
C ILE A 70 -4.11 -2.85 8.08
N ALA A 71 -4.66 -1.85 8.76
CA ALA A 71 -3.87 -0.83 9.46
C ALA A 71 -2.94 -1.43 10.52
N THR A 72 -3.37 -2.47 11.21
CA THR A 72 -2.58 -3.21 12.21
C THR A 72 -1.32 -3.83 11.60
N LEU A 73 -1.42 -4.41 10.41
CA LEU A 73 -0.26 -4.97 9.71
C LEU A 73 0.71 -3.88 9.23
N LEU A 74 0.17 -2.72 8.85
CA LEU A 74 0.94 -1.63 8.26
C LEU A 74 1.51 -0.64 9.29
N PHE A 75 1.20 -0.82 10.57
CA PHE A 75 1.59 0.13 11.63
C PHE A 75 3.11 0.33 11.70
N ASP A 76 3.85 -0.76 11.62
CA ASP A 76 5.31 -0.82 11.71
C ASP A 76 6.01 -0.97 10.35
N VAL A 77 5.32 -0.64 9.25
CA VAL A 77 5.87 -0.71 7.88
C VAL A 77 6.12 0.70 7.33
N LYS A 78 7.37 1.05 7.13
CA LYS A 78 7.82 2.38 6.73
C LYS A 78 8.05 2.51 5.21
N ASP A 79 7.02 2.90 4.49
CA ASP A 79 7.13 3.34 3.09
C ASP A 79 6.31 4.60 2.85
N ARG A 80 6.99 5.69 2.50
CA ARG A 80 6.37 6.97 2.15
C ARG A 80 5.44 6.87 0.92
N TYR A 81 5.77 5.98 0.00
CA TYR A 81 5.10 5.88 -1.30
C TYR A 81 4.08 4.74 -1.40
N LYS A 82 3.85 3.98 -0.32
CA LYS A 82 2.91 2.85 -0.33
C LYS A 82 1.51 3.23 -0.85
N SER A 83 1.02 4.41 -0.48
CA SER A 83 -0.31 4.89 -0.92
C SER A 83 -0.37 5.16 -2.42
N SER A 84 0.61 5.88 -2.97
CA SER A 84 0.63 6.21 -4.41
C SER A 84 0.89 4.97 -5.27
N ARG A 85 1.74 4.04 -4.82
CA ARG A 85 1.99 2.77 -5.51
C ARG A 85 0.72 1.89 -5.56
N LEU A 86 0.01 1.77 -4.42
CA LEU A 86 -1.26 1.04 -4.38
C LEU A 86 -2.31 1.68 -5.30
N THR A 87 -2.44 3.02 -5.27
CA THR A 87 -3.34 3.75 -6.16
C THR A 87 -3.01 3.48 -7.64
N GLN A 88 -1.74 3.40 -8.02
CA GLN A 88 -1.33 3.08 -9.39
C GLN A 88 -1.75 1.66 -9.81
N VAL A 89 -1.59 0.67 -8.92
CA VAL A 89 -2.03 -0.71 -9.19
C VAL A 89 -3.55 -0.79 -9.30
N LEU A 90 -4.27 -0.23 -8.34
CA LEU A 90 -5.75 -0.21 -8.36
C LEU A 90 -6.31 0.56 -9.56
N ALA A 91 -5.59 1.57 -10.07
CA ALA A 91 -5.99 2.27 -11.31
C ALA A 91 -5.89 1.34 -12.54
N LYS A 92 -4.91 0.42 -12.57
CA LYS A 92 -4.84 -0.60 -13.63
C LYS A 92 -5.96 -1.62 -13.48
N VAL A 93 -6.21 -2.10 -12.26
CA VAL A 93 -7.32 -3.02 -11.96
C VAL A 93 -8.66 -2.43 -12.38
N LYS A 94 -8.94 -1.18 -12.01
CA LYS A 94 -10.16 -0.46 -12.43
C LYS A 94 -10.34 -0.42 -13.94
N ASN A 95 -9.25 -0.34 -14.72
CA ASN A 95 -9.33 -0.32 -16.18
C ASN A 95 -9.84 -1.65 -16.79
N LEU A 96 -9.82 -2.74 -16.02
CA LEU A 96 -10.39 -4.03 -16.42
C LEU A 96 -11.91 -4.09 -16.25
N ASP A 97 -12.52 -3.08 -15.66
CA ASP A 97 -13.96 -2.92 -15.68
C ASP A 97 -14.39 -2.49 -17.09
N THR A 98 -14.88 -3.46 -17.86
CA THR A 98 -15.42 -3.28 -19.21
C THR A 98 -16.92 -3.11 -19.24
N THR A 99 -17.59 -3.22 -18.09
CA THR A 99 -19.06 -3.17 -17.97
C THR A 99 -19.56 -1.76 -17.67
N SER A 100 -18.80 -0.98 -16.89
CA SER A 100 -19.17 0.38 -16.55
C SER A 100 -18.75 1.38 -17.62
N VAL A 101 -19.54 2.43 -17.78
CA VAL A 101 -19.21 3.54 -18.68
C VAL A 101 -17.97 4.27 -18.16
N ARG A 102 -17.24 4.90 -19.06
CA ARG A 102 -16.07 5.68 -18.70
C ARG A 102 -16.44 6.83 -17.74
N GLY A 103 -15.66 6.98 -16.68
CA GLY A 103 -15.94 7.88 -15.56
C GLY A 103 -16.51 7.16 -14.33
N GLU A 104 -17.12 5.99 -14.52
CA GLU A 104 -17.79 5.20 -13.46
C GLU A 104 -17.15 3.83 -13.21
N ARG A 105 -16.03 3.52 -13.90
CA ARG A 105 -15.34 2.24 -13.74
C ARG A 105 -14.85 2.03 -12.31
N LYS A 106 -15.02 0.79 -11.82
CA LYS A 106 -14.84 0.45 -10.41
C LYS A 106 -13.77 -0.63 -10.19
N VAL A 107 -13.08 -0.53 -9.05
CA VAL A 107 -12.04 -1.49 -8.64
C VAL A 107 -12.64 -2.86 -8.35
N ASN A 108 -13.78 -2.93 -7.64
CA ASN A 108 -14.46 -4.19 -7.29
C ASN A 108 -14.82 -5.02 -8.53
N ILE A 109 -15.26 -4.40 -9.62
CA ILE A 109 -15.57 -5.09 -10.87
C ILE A 109 -14.29 -5.60 -11.53
N GLY A 110 -13.25 -4.77 -11.61
CA GLY A 110 -11.96 -5.20 -12.16
C GLY A 110 -11.34 -6.38 -11.40
N LEU A 111 -11.52 -6.46 -10.09
CA LEU A 111 -11.04 -7.57 -9.25
C LEU A 111 -11.83 -8.88 -9.41
N GLN A 112 -12.96 -8.87 -10.07
CA GLN A 112 -13.66 -10.12 -10.43
C GLN A 112 -12.96 -10.87 -11.56
N THR A 113 -12.09 -10.18 -12.30
CA THR A 113 -11.27 -10.81 -13.34
C THR A 113 -10.00 -11.42 -12.76
N THR A 114 -9.56 -12.54 -13.36
CA THR A 114 -8.27 -13.17 -12.99
C THR A 114 -7.11 -12.19 -13.16
N GLU A 115 -7.10 -11.43 -14.27
CA GLU A 115 -6.07 -10.43 -14.53
C GLU A 115 -6.04 -9.33 -13.47
N GLY A 116 -7.22 -8.90 -12.97
CA GLY A 116 -7.31 -7.91 -11.91
C GLY A 116 -6.74 -8.39 -10.58
N LYS A 117 -6.99 -9.65 -10.22
CA LYS A 117 -6.38 -10.29 -9.04
C LYS A 117 -4.85 -10.40 -9.21
N GLU A 118 -4.38 -10.87 -10.37
CA GLU A 118 -2.94 -11.01 -10.66
C GLU A 118 -2.19 -9.66 -10.63
N LEU A 119 -2.81 -8.55 -11.04
CA LEU A 119 -2.21 -7.22 -10.98
C LEU A 119 -1.97 -6.75 -9.53
N LEU A 120 -2.83 -7.15 -8.60
CA LEU A 120 -2.73 -6.74 -7.19
C LEU A 120 -1.95 -7.76 -6.34
N LYS A 121 -1.96 -9.04 -6.73
CA LYS A 121 -1.18 -10.11 -6.11
C LYS A 121 0.31 -9.76 -6.10
N PHE A 122 1.00 -10.15 -5.06
CA PHE A 122 2.41 -9.83 -4.79
C PHE A 122 2.71 -8.34 -4.60
N PHE A 123 1.71 -7.53 -4.24
CA PHE A 123 1.95 -6.15 -3.89
C PHE A 123 2.70 -6.04 -2.56
N ASP A 124 3.92 -5.48 -2.60
CA ASP A 124 4.72 -5.17 -1.41
C ASP A 124 4.33 -3.81 -0.83
N PHE A 125 3.95 -3.78 0.44
CA PHE A 125 3.62 -2.52 1.13
C PHE A 125 4.85 -1.73 1.56
N ASN A 126 6.04 -2.33 1.46
CA ASN A 126 7.31 -1.65 1.63
C ASN A 126 8.19 -1.81 0.38
N LYS A 127 8.44 -0.71 -0.31
CA LYS A 127 9.29 -0.70 -1.52
C LYS A 127 10.73 -1.13 -1.23
N ASN A 128 11.24 -0.80 -0.04
CA ASN A 128 12.64 -1.02 0.34
C ASN A 128 12.87 -2.40 0.99
N ALA A 129 11.80 -3.05 1.44
CA ALA A 129 11.82 -4.39 2.01
C ALA A 129 10.74 -5.24 1.34
N LYS A 130 11.04 -5.74 0.15
CA LYS A 130 10.16 -6.64 -0.58
C LYS A 130 10.23 -8.04 0.04
N LEU A 131 9.11 -8.72 0.17
CA LEU A 131 9.06 -10.03 0.80
C LEU A 131 10.08 -11.00 0.17
N ASN A 132 10.13 -11.11 -1.15
CA ASN A 132 11.04 -12.03 -1.86
C ASN A 132 12.54 -11.68 -1.68
N SER A 133 12.86 -10.44 -1.27
CA SER A 133 14.24 -10.06 -0.94
C SER A 133 14.60 -10.37 0.50
N ILE A 134 13.61 -10.40 1.37
CA ILE A 134 13.73 -10.67 2.81
C ILE A 134 13.59 -12.16 3.08
N LEU A 135 12.52 -12.80 2.62
CA LEU A 135 12.25 -14.22 2.78
C LEU A 135 12.68 -14.97 1.51
N ARG A 136 13.77 -15.72 1.61
CA ARG A 136 14.45 -16.41 0.50
C ARG A 136 14.19 -17.90 0.51
N THR A 137 13.07 -18.32 1.04
CA THR A 137 12.60 -19.69 1.04
C THR A 137 11.18 -19.76 0.50
N ASN A 138 10.74 -20.97 0.16
CA ASN A 138 9.38 -21.19 -0.31
C ASN A 138 8.41 -21.21 0.85
N TYR A 139 7.22 -20.72 0.61
CA TYR A 139 6.05 -20.87 1.45
C TYR A 139 4.90 -21.45 0.63
N SER A 140 3.97 -22.11 1.27
CA SER A 140 2.72 -22.57 0.68
C SER A 140 1.53 -21.96 1.41
N LEU A 141 0.46 -21.73 0.68
CA LEU A 141 -0.83 -21.33 1.23
C LEU A 141 -1.89 -22.33 0.79
N ASP A 142 -2.57 -22.93 1.74
CA ASP A 142 -3.80 -23.66 1.50
C ASP A 142 -4.98 -22.68 1.70
N THR A 143 -5.64 -22.31 0.62
CA THR A 143 -6.76 -21.36 0.66
C THR A 143 -8.04 -21.99 1.23
N THR A 144 -8.11 -23.33 1.33
CA THR A 144 -9.27 -24.05 1.89
C THR A 144 -9.23 -24.00 3.41
N THR A 145 -8.05 -24.28 4.00
CA THR A 145 -7.85 -24.24 5.45
C THR A 145 -7.36 -22.87 5.93
N SER A 146 -7.04 -21.98 5.00
CA SER A 146 -6.40 -20.67 5.25
C SER A 146 -5.06 -20.79 5.99
N GLU A 147 -4.30 -21.86 5.76
CA GLU A 147 -3.05 -22.14 6.45
C GLU A 147 -1.84 -21.74 5.59
N VAL A 148 -0.89 -21.02 6.18
CA VAL A 148 0.39 -20.70 5.53
C VAL A 148 1.50 -21.51 6.19
N GLN A 149 2.31 -22.20 5.37
CA GLN A 149 3.41 -23.03 5.85
C GLN A 149 4.74 -22.58 5.25
N ILE A 150 5.80 -22.58 6.07
CA ILE A 150 7.19 -22.40 5.65
C ILE A 150 7.97 -23.61 6.18
N PRO A 151 8.14 -24.66 5.37
CA PRO A 151 8.87 -25.85 5.80
C PRO A 151 10.38 -25.57 5.87
N GLU A 152 11.07 -26.31 6.70
CA GLU A 152 12.53 -26.31 6.81
C GLU A 152 13.15 -24.91 6.90
N PHE A 153 12.50 -24.02 7.66
CA PHE A 153 12.90 -22.63 7.78
C PHE A 153 14.13 -22.47 8.68
N ASN A 154 15.18 -21.85 8.14
CA ASN A 154 16.36 -21.49 8.90
C ASN A 154 16.54 -19.96 8.87
N PRO A 155 16.36 -19.24 9.99
CA PRO A 155 16.41 -17.79 10.03
C PRO A 155 17.71 -17.20 9.49
N LEU A 156 18.86 -17.81 9.76
CA LEU A 156 20.15 -17.29 9.33
C LEU A 156 20.39 -17.49 7.81
N GLN A 157 19.88 -18.57 7.23
CA GLN A 157 20.11 -18.92 5.82
C GLN A 157 19.02 -18.35 4.90
N HIS A 158 17.76 -18.35 5.36
CA HIS A 158 16.61 -18.06 4.53
C HIS A 158 16.12 -16.61 4.66
N LEU A 159 16.78 -15.78 5.49
CA LEU A 159 16.44 -14.36 5.59
C LEU A 159 17.52 -13.45 5.01
N GLY A 160 17.05 -12.37 4.38
CA GLY A 160 17.88 -11.20 4.12
C GLY A 160 18.00 -10.34 5.37
N VAL A 161 18.83 -10.77 6.32
CA VAL A 161 18.95 -10.16 7.65
C VAL A 161 19.57 -8.78 7.58
N PRO A 162 18.87 -7.72 8.05
CA PRO A 162 19.47 -6.40 8.16
C PRO A 162 20.46 -6.32 9.31
N GLN A 163 21.44 -5.42 9.17
CA GLN A 163 22.47 -5.23 10.19
C GLN A 163 21.84 -4.83 11.55
N GLY A 164 22.23 -5.52 12.62
CA GLY A 164 21.76 -5.27 13.98
C GLY A 164 20.48 -6.04 14.36
N ALA A 165 19.85 -6.78 13.44
CA ALA A 165 18.76 -7.65 13.78
C ALA A 165 19.24 -8.86 14.59
N THR A 166 18.55 -9.17 15.69
CA THR A 166 18.78 -10.35 16.51
C THR A 166 17.61 -11.32 16.48
N HIS A 167 16.41 -10.81 16.22
CA HIS A 167 15.17 -11.58 16.16
C HIS A 167 14.36 -11.19 14.93
N VAL A 168 13.57 -12.14 14.47
CA VAL A 168 12.58 -11.98 13.40
C VAL A 168 11.22 -12.41 13.91
N GLU A 169 10.21 -11.65 13.58
CA GLU A 169 8.80 -11.98 13.78
C GLU A 169 8.16 -12.24 12.42
N ILE A 170 7.52 -13.40 12.26
CA ILE A 170 6.79 -13.76 11.06
C ILE A 170 5.34 -14.02 11.44
N SER A 171 4.42 -13.51 10.66
CA SER A 171 2.99 -13.72 10.82
C SER A 171 2.27 -13.65 9.48
N ALA A 172 1.13 -14.32 9.40
CA ALA A 172 0.22 -14.21 8.26
C ALA A 172 -1.03 -13.43 8.67
N ALA A 173 -1.75 -12.90 7.68
CA ALA A 173 -3.06 -12.31 7.91
C ALA A 173 -4.02 -12.69 6.78
N HIS A 174 -5.26 -12.92 7.16
CA HIS A 174 -6.38 -13.18 6.27
C HIS A 174 -7.37 -12.03 6.42
N LEU A 175 -7.63 -11.33 5.32
CA LEU A 175 -8.59 -10.23 5.24
C LEU A 175 -9.70 -10.63 4.29
N LYS A 176 -10.95 -10.57 4.73
CA LYS A 176 -12.11 -10.54 3.84
C LYS A 176 -12.49 -9.09 3.61
N PHE A 177 -12.53 -8.64 2.35
CA PHE A 177 -12.71 -7.22 2.04
C PHE A 177 -13.55 -6.99 0.79
N ASN A 178 -14.52 -6.09 0.91
CA ASN A 178 -15.35 -5.65 -0.19
C ASN A 178 -14.95 -4.23 -0.64
N PHE A 179 -14.49 -4.11 -1.87
CA PHE A 179 -14.14 -2.81 -2.47
C PHE A 179 -15.36 -1.95 -2.85
N GLU A 180 -16.56 -2.48 -2.79
CA GLU A 180 -17.77 -1.72 -3.12
C GLU A 180 -18.18 -0.79 -1.99
N ASP A 181 -18.20 -1.31 -0.76
CA ASP A 181 -18.59 -0.58 0.45
C ASP A 181 -17.40 -0.17 1.33
N GLY A 182 -16.22 -0.75 1.08
CA GLY A 182 -15.00 -0.48 1.83
C GLY A 182 -14.98 -1.14 3.21
N ILE A 183 -15.83 -2.14 3.42
CA ILE A 183 -15.90 -2.91 4.66
C ILE A 183 -15.00 -4.14 4.56
N GLY A 184 -14.32 -4.46 5.63
CA GLY A 184 -13.48 -5.65 5.73
C GLY A 184 -13.20 -6.04 7.16
N ASP A 185 -12.95 -7.33 7.35
CA ASP A 185 -12.54 -7.95 8.60
C ASP A 185 -11.20 -8.65 8.41
N VAL A 186 -10.25 -8.39 9.30
CA VAL A 186 -8.90 -8.95 9.24
C VAL A 186 -8.60 -9.79 10.47
N VAL A 187 -8.14 -11.00 10.23
CA VAL A 187 -7.68 -11.92 11.27
C VAL A 187 -6.19 -12.17 11.07
N VAL A 188 -5.43 -12.06 12.15
CA VAL A 188 -3.99 -12.34 12.17
C VAL A 188 -3.78 -13.74 12.73
N SER A 189 -2.84 -14.48 12.15
CA SER A 189 -2.43 -15.81 12.60
C SER A 189 -1.71 -15.78 13.96
N ASN A 190 -1.30 -16.96 14.46
CA ASN A 190 -0.21 -17.04 15.42
C ASN A 190 1.00 -16.27 14.89
N VAL A 191 1.81 -15.77 15.82
CA VAL A 191 3.02 -15.01 15.53
C VAL A 191 4.23 -15.81 16.00
N GLU A 192 5.16 -16.07 15.08
CA GLU A 192 6.41 -16.76 15.39
C GLU A 192 7.53 -15.73 15.57
N ASN A 193 8.08 -15.67 16.77
CA ASN A 193 9.22 -14.81 17.12
C ASN A 193 10.46 -15.68 17.32
N LEU A 194 11.40 -15.59 16.41
CA LEU A 194 12.57 -16.46 16.35
C LEU A 194 13.86 -15.67 16.51
N GLN A 195 14.81 -16.21 17.24
CA GLN A 195 16.19 -15.73 17.23
C GLN A 195 16.82 -16.03 15.87
N ILE A 196 17.63 -15.08 15.35
CA ILE A 196 18.30 -15.24 14.05
C ILE A 196 19.57 -16.07 14.28
N GLU A 197 19.41 -17.38 14.22
CA GLU A 197 20.48 -18.37 14.39
C GLU A 197 20.33 -19.52 13.39
N ASN A 198 21.34 -20.40 13.34
CA ASN A 198 21.38 -21.51 12.41
C ASN A 198 20.64 -22.75 12.97
N ILE A 199 19.36 -22.58 13.29
CA ILE A 199 18.48 -23.65 13.73
C ILE A 199 17.32 -23.75 12.73
N GLU A 200 17.09 -24.95 12.25
CA GLU A 200 15.99 -25.24 11.31
C GLU A 200 14.71 -25.55 12.08
N THR A 201 13.61 -24.97 11.65
CA THR A 201 12.27 -25.19 12.18
C THR A 201 11.24 -25.14 11.07
N SER A 202 10.10 -25.78 11.24
CA SER A 202 8.96 -25.63 10.34
C SER A 202 7.95 -24.69 10.95
N LEU A 203 7.51 -23.70 10.17
CA LEU A 203 6.54 -22.70 10.62
C LEU A 203 5.18 -22.99 10.01
N VAL A 204 4.14 -22.94 10.84
CA VAL A 204 2.74 -23.12 10.44
C VAL A 204 1.94 -21.96 11.03
N PHE A 205 1.31 -21.18 10.15
CA PHE A 205 0.49 -20.04 10.51
C PHE A 205 -0.97 -20.40 10.33
N THR A 206 -1.70 -20.49 11.42
CA THR A 206 -3.12 -20.78 11.47
C THR A 206 -3.90 -19.60 12.02
N PHE A 207 -5.14 -19.44 11.61
CA PHE A 207 -5.99 -18.33 12.03
C PHE A 207 -6.98 -18.79 13.11
N PRO A 208 -7.20 -18.00 14.17
CA PRO A 208 -8.11 -18.36 15.26
C PRO A 208 -9.57 -18.48 14.80
N ASN A 209 -9.92 -17.78 13.73
CA ASN A 209 -11.23 -17.79 13.09
C ASN A 209 -11.12 -17.33 11.64
N THR A 210 -12.15 -17.58 10.84
CA THR A 210 -12.29 -17.06 9.49
C THR A 210 -12.83 -15.63 9.56
N PRO A 211 -12.26 -14.66 8.80
CA PRO A 211 -12.80 -13.30 8.77
C PRO A 211 -14.22 -13.28 8.21
N GLY A 212 -15.06 -12.45 8.80
CA GLY A 212 -16.46 -12.30 8.41
C GLY A 212 -16.66 -11.27 7.30
N GLY A 213 -17.88 -11.23 6.73
CA GLY A 213 -18.28 -10.23 5.75
C GLY A 213 -18.40 -10.75 4.33
N THR A 214 -18.37 -9.82 3.37
CA THR A 214 -18.50 -10.07 1.93
C THR A 214 -17.25 -9.63 1.18
N GLY A 215 -17.13 -10.04 -0.08
CA GLY A 215 -16.01 -9.65 -0.94
C GLY A 215 -14.99 -10.77 -1.09
N ASN A 216 -13.81 -10.42 -1.56
CA ASN A 216 -12.73 -11.36 -1.80
C ASN A 216 -11.91 -11.62 -0.52
N ASP A 217 -11.23 -12.75 -0.50
CA ASP A 217 -10.28 -13.11 0.53
C ASP A 217 -8.86 -12.71 0.10
N TYR A 218 -8.16 -12.02 0.98
CA TYR A 218 -6.78 -11.51 0.75
C TYR A 218 -5.87 -12.08 1.82
N PHE A 219 -4.79 -12.73 1.40
CA PHE A 219 -3.81 -13.30 2.31
C PHE A 219 -2.53 -12.50 2.27
N PHE A 220 -1.98 -12.22 3.45
CA PHE A 220 -0.75 -11.46 3.61
C PHE A 220 0.28 -12.26 4.39
N LEU A 221 1.54 -12.03 4.07
CA LEU A 221 2.67 -12.49 4.86
C LEU A 221 3.48 -11.28 5.32
N LYS A 222 3.79 -11.24 6.61
CA LYS A 222 4.55 -10.18 7.27
C LYS A 222 5.82 -10.74 7.86
N VAL A 223 6.93 -10.02 7.67
CA VAL A 223 8.22 -10.26 8.32
C VAL A 223 8.69 -8.96 8.96
N ALA A 224 8.98 -8.99 10.26
CA ALA A 224 9.45 -7.84 11.02
C ALA A 224 10.72 -8.17 11.78
N PHE A 225 11.66 -7.22 11.86
CA PHE A 225 12.95 -7.42 12.51
C PHE A 225 13.06 -6.63 13.81
N PHE A 226 13.69 -7.27 14.80
CA PHE A 226 13.92 -6.70 16.11
C PHE A 226 15.39 -6.81 16.51
N GLN A 227 15.80 -5.89 17.38
CA GLN A 227 17.07 -5.91 18.07
C GLN A 227 16.82 -6.09 19.57
N THR A 228 17.51 -7.04 20.19
CA THR A 228 17.46 -7.24 21.64
C THR A 228 18.56 -6.44 22.31
N ILE A 229 18.17 -5.58 23.26
CA ILE A 229 19.06 -4.79 24.10
C ILE A 229 18.60 -5.00 25.54
N ASN A 230 19.50 -5.44 26.42
CA ASN A 230 19.20 -5.72 27.82
C ASN A 230 17.95 -6.61 28.02
N ALA A 231 17.89 -7.71 27.26
CA ALA A 231 16.78 -8.68 27.27
C ALA A 231 15.41 -8.12 26.81
N THR A 232 15.37 -6.93 26.23
CA THR A 232 14.15 -6.32 25.67
C THR A 232 14.29 -6.21 24.15
N GLN A 233 13.26 -6.63 23.42
CA GLN A 233 13.21 -6.52 21.96
C GLN A 233 12.65 -5.15 21.54
N TYR A 234 13.37 -4.49 20.67
CA TYR A 234 12.97 -3.21 20.06
C TYR A 234 12.84 -3.35 18.54
N PRO A 235 11.84 -2.74 17.91
CA PRO A 235 11.71 -2.73 16.44
C PRO A 235 12.96 -2.15 15.79
N LEU A 236 13.55 -2.87 14.85
CA LEU A 236 14.76 -2.43 14.17
C LEU A 236 14.49 -1.24 13.25
N ASN A 237 15.20 -0.12 13.45
CA ASN A 237 15.10 1.10 12.63
C ASN A 237 13.65 1.54 12.37
N ASN A 238 12.77 1.44 13.37
CA ASN A 238 11.37 1.80 13.25
C ASN A 238 10.65 1.11 12.07
N GLY A 239 10.99 -0.13 11.73
CA GLY A 239 10.31 -0.93 10.73
C GLY A 239 10.67 -0.60 9.26
N VAL A 240 11.82 0.02 9.00
CA VAL A 240 12.30 0.28 7.63
C VAL A 240 12.51 -1.01 6.85
N TYR A 241 12.90 -2.07 7.54
CA TYR A 241 13.17 -3.40 6.96
C TYR A 241 11.99 -4.37 7.06
N ASN A 242 10.86 -3.94 7.61
CA ASN A 242 9.70 -4.80 7.75
C ASN A 242 9.00 -4.96 6.39
N ALA A 243 8.76 -6.22 6.03
CA ALA A 243 8.04 -6.58 4.81
C ALA A 243 6.60 -6.96 5.12
N VAL A 244 5.68 -6.48 4.30
CA VAL A 244 4.29 -6.98 4.20
C VAL A 244 3.97 -7.09 2.73
N GLN A 245 3.57 -8.28 2.29
CA GLN A 245 3.16 -8.54 0.92
C GLN A 245 1.79 -9.21 0.90
N LEU A 246 0.98 -8.81 -0.05
CA LEU A 246 -0.23 -9.54 -0.43
C LEU A 246 0.18 -10.77 -1.25
N ILE A 247 0.00 -11.97 -0.72
CA ILE A 247 0.49 -13.21 -1.33
C ILE A 247 -0.56 -13.92 -2.18
N GLU A 248 -1.87 -13.76 -1.86
CA GLU A 248 -2.94 -14.40 -2.64
C GLU A 248 -4.25 -13.60 -2.55
N ILE A 249 -5.10 -13.75 -3.56
CA ILE A 249 -6.48 -13.23 -3.64
C ILE A 249 -7.40 -14.34 -4.18
N VAL A 250 -8.42 -14.66 -3.40
CA VAL A 250 -9.43 -15.68 -3.76
C VAL A 250 -10.79 -15.07 -3.99
#